data_261048bd348a630e46cf94e6819a3714
#
_entry.id   261048bd348a630e46cf94e6819a3714
#
_cell.length_a   1.000
_cell.length_b   1.000
_cell.length_c   1.000
_cell.angle_alpha   90.00
_cell.angle_beta   90.00
_cell.angle_gamma   90.00
#
_symmetry.space_group_name_H-M   'P 1'
#
loop_
_entity.id
_entity.type
_entity.pdbx_description
1 polymer ?
#
loop_
_entity_poly.entity_id
_entity_poly.type
_entity_poly.pdbx_seq_one_letter_code
_entity_poly.pdbx_strand_id
1 'polypeptide(L)'
;IMRRFGMVVELSPKRITIKKGGKPESSISVEPDWSSASFWLSAAIMNRDSEILLYDLKQDSMQGDSALIIIGEELGLDFTNIEEGLIATNTGKAPSFFSFDFSDTPDLALPIILACAACGVEGEFSGLSSQPLKESDRLVAIEEIVCSLGAGFVKTGEGQWKLSRRQELPGQITVNGRGDHRVVMSAAMLSAAGIGVIVENYYSVSKSYPGFWEQMRQSGFRGEEL
;
A
#
# COMPACT_ATOMS: atom_id res chain seq x y z
N ILE A 1 0.83 -7.41 20.73
CA ILE A 1 1.93 -8.36 21.02
C ILE A 1 2.21 -8.40 22.52
N MET A 2 2.63 -7.33 23.19
CA MET A 2 3.00 -7.33 24.63
C MET A 2 1.92 -7.95 25.53
N ARG A 3 0.63 -7.67 25.26
CA ARG A 3 -0.48 -8.28 26.04
C ARG A 3 -0.53 -9.80 25.85
N ARG A 4 -0.26 -10.32 24.64
CA ARG A 4 -0.20 -11.77 24.39
C ARG A 4 0.99 -12.43 25.11
N PHE A 5 2.07 -11.69 25.31
CA PHE A 5 3.18 -12.11 26.19
C PHE A 5 2.87 -11.90 27.69
N GLY A 6 1.61 -11.74 28.05
CA GLY A 6 1.14 -11.67 29.44
C GLY A 6 1.46 -10.36 30.16
N MET A 7 1.91 -9.33 29.45
CA MET A 7 2.17 -8.01 30.06
C MET A 7 0.86 -7.21 30.22
N VAL A 8 0.74 -6.46 31.29
CA VAL A 8 -0.35 -5.49 31.45
C VAL A 8 0.07 -4.19 30.77
N VAL A 9 -0.64 -3.82 29.72
CA VAL A 9 -0.37 -2.60 28.93
C VAL A 9 -1.55 -1.66 29.03
N GLU A 10 -1.32 -0.50 29.64
CA GLU A 10 -2.26 0.61 29.75
C GLU A 10 -1.84 1.71 28.76
N LEU A 11 -2.77 2.11 27.89
CA LEU A 11 -2.54 3.14 26.86
C LEU A 11 -3.31 4.40 27.22
N SER A 12 -2.67 5.53 27.13
CA SER A 12 -3.31 6.85 27.15
C SER A 12 -2.68 7.75 26.08
N PRO A 13 -3.29 8.87 25.69
CA PRO A 13 -2.81 9.70 24.57
C PRO A 13 -1.34 10.16 24.67
N LYS A 14 -0.79 10.23 25.89
CA LYS A 14 0.57 10.72 26.14
C LYS A 14 1.44 9.75 26.93
N ARG A 15 0.93 8.56 27.28
CA ARG A 15 1.66 7.61 28.15
C ARG A 15 1.31 6.17 27.82
N ILE A 16 2.34 5.35 27.71
CA ILE A 16 2.25 3.90 27.69
C ILE A 16 2.82 3.40 29.03
N THR A 17 2.00 2.67 29.79
CA THR A 17 2.46 2.04 31.03
C THR A 17 2.48 0.53 30.85
N ILE A 18 3.64 -0.07 31.07
CA ILE A 18 3.84 -1.52 30.92
C ILE A 18 4.21 -2.06 32.33
N LYS A 19 3.43 -3.03 32.80
CA LYS A 19 3.68 -3.72 34.07
C LYS A 19 3.90 -5.20 33.81
N LYS A 20 4.72 -5.82 34.65
CA LYS A 20 4.86 -7.28 34.65
C LYS A 20 3.47 -7.89 34.84
N GLY A 21 3.08 -8.79 33.96
CA GLY A 21 1.76 -9.43 33.97
C GLY A 21 1.83 -10.91 34.31
N GLY A 22 0.78 -11.62 33.94
CA GLY A 22 0.57 -13.03 34.23
C GLY A 22 1.39 -14.00 33.37
N LYS A 23 0.81 -15.16 33.05
CA LYS A 23 1.47 -16.20 32.26
C LYS A 23 1.47 -15.82 30.78
N PRO A 24 2.65 -15.74 30.13
CA PRO A 24 2.71 -15.46 28.68
C PRO A 24 2.22 -16.64 27.86
N GLU A 25 1.81 -16.37 26.62
CA GLU A 25 1.73 -17.40 25.60
C GLU A 25 3.11 -18.04 25.39
N SER A 26 3.17 -19.35 25.20
CA SER A 26 4.43 -20.09 25.09
C SER A 26 5.15 -19.83 23.77
N SER A 27 4.39 -19.46 22.73
CA SER A 27 4.91 -19.11 21.41
C SER A 27 3.91 -18.19 20.68
N ILE A 28 4.43 -17.33 19.81
CA ILE A 28 3.63 -16.48 18.92
C ILE A 28 4.23 -16.62 17.52
N SER A 29 3.40 -16.96 16.54
CA SER A 29 3.78 -16.90 15.14
C SER A 29 3.85 -15.43 14.70
N VAL A 30 4.90 -15.08 13.97
CA VAL A 30 5.01 -13.78 13.32
C VAL A 30 4.08 -13.77 12.10
N GLU A 31 3.20 -12.80 12.04
CA GLU A 31 2.31 -12.63 10.90
C GLU A 31 3.10 -12.16 9.65
N PRO A 32 2.68 -12.53 8.43
CA PRO A 32 3.16 -11.90 7.21
C PRO A 32 2.90 -10.40 7.23
N ASP A 33 3.71 -9.65 6.49
CA ASP A 33 3.70 -8.19 6.51
C ASP A 33 2.60 -7.60 5.60
N TRP A 34 1.56 -7.03 6.21
CA TRP A 34 0.49 -6.33 5.52
C TRP A 34 0.97 -5.10 4.75
N SER A 35 2.01 -4.43 5.23
CA SER A 35 2.61 -3.33 4.48
C SER A 35 3.19 -3.80 3.13
N SER A 36 3.86 -4.95 3.12
CA SER A 36 4.36 -5.57 1.88
C SER A 36 3.22 -6.04 0.98
N ALA A 37 2.12 -6.56 1.56
CA ALA A 37 0.94 -6.95 0.81
C ALA A 37 0.27 -5.76 0.09
N SER A 38 0.43 -4.52 0.60
CA SER A 38 -0.18 -3.32 0.02
C SER A 38 0.22 -3.08 -1.43
N PHE A 39 1.45 -3.41 -1.80
CA PHE A 39 1.94 -3.26 -3.18
C PHE A 39 1.23 -4.23 -4.12
N TRP A 40 1.09 -5.49 -3.72
CA TRP A 40 0.40 -6.52 -4.49
C TRP A 40 -1.10 -6.25 -4.60
N LEU A 41 -1.74 -5.81 -3.51
CA LEU A 41 -3.16 -5.43 -3.53
C LEU A 41 -3.39 -4.18 -4.38
N SER A 42 -2.47 -3.21 -4.39
CA SER A 42 -2.56 -2.07 -5.31
C SER A 42 -2.49 -2.52 -6.78
N ALA A 43 -1.64 -3.49 -7.10
CA ALA A 43 -1.59 -4.09 -8.44
C ALA A 43 -2.91 -4.82 -8.78
N ALA A 44 -3.49 -5.55 -7.82
CA ALA A 44 -4.77 -6.22 -8.00
C ALA A 44 -5.91 -5.21 -8.28
N ILE A 45 -5.95 -4.08 -7.56
CA ILE A 45 -6.92 -3.00 -7.81
C ILE A 45 -6.80 -2.47 -9.25
N MET A 46 -5.58 -2.34 -9.76
CA MET A 46 -5.32 -1.78 -11.09
C MET A 46 -5.57 -2.75 -12.25
N ASN A 47 -5.57 -4.06 -11.99
CA ASN A 47 -5.79 -5.09 -13.01
C ASN A 47 -7.12 -5.81 -12.80
N ARG A 48 -8.09 -5.56 -13.69
CA ARG A 48 -9.48 -6.06 -13.58
C ARG A 48 -9.63 -7.58 -13.63
N ASP A 49 -8.69 -8.28 -14.22
CA ASP A 49 -8.73 -9.73 -14.38
C ASP A 49 -7.79 -10.44 -13.38
N SER A 50 -7.37 -9.75 -12.32
CA SER A 50 -6.41 -10.30 -11.38
C SER A 50 -7.05 -11.12 -10.27
N GLU A 51 -6.38 -12.21 -9.94
CA GLU A 51 -6.52 -12.97 -8.71
C GLU A 51 -5.12 -13.17 -8.11
N ILE A 52 -4.96 -12.79 -6.86
CA ILE A 52 -3.67 -12.85 -6.16
C ILE A 52 -3.83 -13.67 -4.88
N LEU A 53 -2.99 -14.68 -4.70
CA LEU A 53 -2.84 -15.40 -3.45
C LEU A 53 -1.70 -14.79 -2.63
N LEU A 54 -2.06 -14.30 -1.44
CA LEU A 54 -1.13 -13.81 -0.43
C LEU A 54 -0.92 -14.89 0.63
N TYR A 55 0.19 -15.62 0.52
CA TYR A 55 0.49 -16.76 1.37
C TYR A 55 0.56 -16.39 2.84
N ASP A 56 -0.03 -17.24 3.68
CA ASP A 56 -0.09 -17.14 5.16
C ASP A 56 -0.76 -15.86 5.68
N LEU A 57 -1.18 -14.93 4.80
CA LEU A 57 -1.86 -13.68 5.20
C LEU A 57 -3.29 -14.03 5.65
N LYS A 58 -3.74 -13.42 6.75
CA LYS A 58 -5.07 -13.65 7.33
C LYS A 58 -5.75 -12.32 7.63
N GLN A 59 -7.07 -12.28 7.43
CA GLN A 59 -7.87 -11.09 7.72
C GLN A 59 -7.83 -10.68 9.20
N ASP A 60 -7.82 -11.67 10.12
CA ASP A 60 -7.65 -11.41 11.55
C ASP A 60 -6.17 -11.16 11.87
N SER A 61 -5.76 -9.91 11.78
CA SER A 61 -4.38 -9.44 11.99
C SER A 61 -4.30 -8.37 13.08
N MET A 62 -3.16 -8.38 13.78
CA MET A 62 -2.83 -7.33 14.75
C MET A 62 -2.16 -6.11 14.10
N GLN A 63 -1.84 -6.15 12.82
CA GLN A 63 -1.20 -5.06 12.09
C GLN A 63 -2.26 -4.03 11.67
N GLY A 64 -1.98 -2.74 11.86
CA GLY A 64 -2.88 -1.66 11.43
C GLY A 64 -3.15 -1.68 9.92
N ASP A 65 -2.14 -2.07 9.14
CA ASP A 65 -2.22 -2.13 7.67
C ASP A 65 -3.17 -3.22 7.15
N SER A 66 -3.73 -4.09 8.02
CA SER A 66 -4.86 -4.97 7.67
C SER A 66 -6.13 -4.20 7.29
N ALA A 67 -6.19 -2.89 7.54
CA ALA A 67 -7.19 -1.98 6.96
C ALA A 67 -7.27 -2.07 5.42
N LEU A 68 -6.25 -2.65 4.78
CA LEU A 68 -6.27 -2.97 3.34
C LEU A 68 -7.44 -3.87 2.92
N ILE A 69 -8.03 -4.66 3.82
CA ILE A 69 -9.25 -5.41 3.53
C ILE A 69 -10.38 -4.44 3.18
N ILE A 70 -10.66 -3.50 4.08
CA ILE A 70 -11.75 -2.51 3.89
C ILE A 70 -11.45 -1.63 2.67
N ILE A 71 -10.21 -1.14 2.55
CA ILE A 71 -9.78 -0.32 1.41
C ILE A 71 -9.94 -1.10 0.09
N GLY A 72 -9.52 -2.36 0.06
CA GLY A 72 -9.60 -3.21 -1.11
C GLY A 72 -11.04 -3.49 -1.53
N GLU A 73 -11.92 -3.82 -0.57
CA GLU A 73 -13.35 -4.04 -0.83
C GLU A 73 -14.02 -2.79 -1.43
N GLU A 74 -13.74 -1.60 -0.86
CA GLU A 74 -14.24 -0.33 -1.41
C GLU A 74 -13.69 -0.01 -2.80
N LEU A 75 -12.46 -0.47 -3.10
CA LEU A 75 -11.82 -0.29 -4.42
C LEU A 75 -12.07 -1.45 -5.39
N GLY A 76 -12.96 -2.39 -5.05
CA GLY A 76 -13.46 -3.43 -5.94
C GLY A 76 -12.73 -4.76 -5.86
N LEU A 77 -12.06 -5.07 -4.76
CA LEU A 77 -11.56 -6.40 -4.47
C LEU A 77 -12.55 -7.21 -3.62
N ASP A 78 -12.64 -8.51 -3.88
CA ASP A 78 -13.24 -9.49 -2.97
C ASP A 78 -12.13 -10.31 -2.31
N PHE A 79 -12.32 -10.65 -1.04
CA PHE A 79 -11.35 -11.42 -0.27
C PHE A 79 -11.91 -12.77 0.18
N THR A 80 -11.15 -13.83 -0.07
CA THR A 80 -11.50 -15.20 0.35
C THR A 80 -10.36 -15.82 1.16
N ASN A 81 -10.64 -16.20 2.41
CA ASN A 81 -9.68 -16.96 3.20
C ASN A 81 -9.64 -18.42 2.74
N ILE A 82 -8.44 -18.93 2.56
CA ILE A 82 -8.16 -20.34 2.31
C ILE A 82 -7.10 -20.85 3.29
N GLU A 83 -6.81 -22.14 3.28
CA GLU A 83 -5.81 -22.72 4.19
C GLU A 83 -4.42 -22.09 3.98
N GLU A 84 -4.04 -21.87 2.73
CA GLU A 84 -2.73 -21.32 2.32
C GLU A 84 -2.58 -19.81 2.53
N GLY A 85 -3.67 -19.08 2.78
CA GLY A 85 -3.61 -17.63 2.95
C GLY A 85 -4.89 -16.90 2.56
N LEU A 86 -4.71 -15.73 1.92
CA LEU A 86 -5.77 -14.83 1.51
C LEU A 86 -5.76 -14.64 -0.02
N ILE A 87 -6.86 -14.98 -0.68
CA ILE A 87 -7.07 -14.66 -2.08
C ILE A 87 -7.75 -13.29 -2.19
N ALA A 88 -7.19 -12.41 -3.03
CA ALA A 88 -7.79 -11.15 -3.43
C ALA A 88 -8.13 -11.21 -4.93
N THR A 89 -9.41 -11.06 -5.26
CA THR A 89 -9.93 -11.10 -6.64
C THR A 89 -10.52 -9.76 -7.02
N ASN A 90 -10.13 -9.22 -8.18
CA ASN A 90 -10.71 -7.98 -8.68
C ASN A 90 -12.09 -8.25 -9.31
N THR A 91 -13.12 -7.59 -8.81
CA THR A 91 -14.51 -7.76 -9.25
C THR A 91 -14.85 -6.97 -10.53
N GLY A 92 -13.93 -6.14 -11.01
CA GLY A 92 -14.16 -5.19 -12.11
C GLY A 92 -15.01 -3.96 -11.74
N LYS A 93 -15.38 -3.81 -10.47
CA LYS A 93 -16.26 -2.75 -9.96
C LYS A 93 -15.48 -1.67 -9.21
N ALA A 94 -14.69 -0.88 -9.93
CA ALA A 94 -14.03 0.27 -9.31
C ALA A 94 -15.04 1.41 -9.04
N PRO A 95 -14.98 2.09 -7.87
CA PRO A 95 -15.82 3.25 -7.59
C PRO A 95 -15.38 4.45 -8.45
N SER A 96 -16.27 5.44 -8.60
CA SER A 96 -15.88 6.73 -9.19
C SER A 96 -15.17 7.66 -8.23
N PHE A 97 -15.38 7.45 -6.92
CA PHE A 97 -14.81 8.25 -5.84
C PHE A 97 -14.46 7.37 -4.64
N PHE A 98 -13.34 7.68 -3.98
CA PHE A 98 -12.88 7.01 -2.76
C PHE A 98 -12.31 8.03 -1.78
N SER A 99 -12.59 7.88 -0.48
CA SER A 99 -12.01 8.74 0.56
C SER A 99 -11.50 7.92 1.73
N PHE A 100 -10.35 8.31 2.27
CA PHE A 100 -9.76 7.59 3.40
C PHE A 100 -8.87 8.48 4.27
N ASP A 101 -8.87 8.21 5.58
CA ASP A 101 -7.96 8.81 6.56
C ASP A 101 -6.81 7.86 6.88
N PHE A 102 -5.61 8.19 6.43
CA PHE A 102 -4.39 7.40 6.64
C PHE A 102 -3.69 7.66 7.99
N SER A 103 -4.33 8.36 8.95
CA SER A 103 -3.70 8.70 10.23
C SER A 103 -3.17 7.47 10.97
N ASP A 104 -3.91 6.36 10.96
CA ASP A 104 -3.54 5.12 11.64
C ASP A 104 -2.76 4.14 10.74
N THR A 105 -2.77 4.36 9.42
CA THR A 105 -2.13 3.49 8.41
C THR A 105 -1.33 4.30 7.38
N PRO A 106 -0.39 5.15 7.83
CA PRO A 106 0.27 6.12 6.95
C PRO A 106 1.09 5.46 5.82
N ASP A 107 1.50 4.21 5.99
CA ASP A 107 2.28 3.49 5.00
C ASP A 107 1.45 2.97 3.82
N LEU A 108 0.12 2.93 3.95
CA LEU A 108 -0.80 2.57 2.87
C LEU A 108 -1.10 3.73 1.92
N ALA A 109 -0.85 4.98 2.32
CA ALA A 109 -1.21 6.15 1.54
C ALA A 109 -0.60 6.13 0.13
N LEU A 110 0.71 5.87 0.02
CA LEU A 110 1.41 5.91 -1.26
C LEU A 110 0.86 4.87 -2.26
N PRO A 111 0.83 3.54 -1.98
CA PRO A 111 0.34 2.57 -2.94
C PRO A 111 -1.13 2.76 -3.29
N ILE A 112 -1.98 3.13 -2.35
CA ILE A 112 -3.43 3.27 -2.57
C ILE A 112 -3.76 4.53 -3.38
N ILE A 113 -3.16 5.68 -3.06
CA ILE A 113 -3.38 6.92 -3.83
C ILE A 113 -2.93 6.74 -5.27
N LEU A 114 -1.79 6.08 -5.50
CA LEU A 114 -1.30 5.80 -6.86
C LEU A 114 -2.22 4.81 -7.60
N ALA A 115 -2.75 3.80 -6.94
CA ALA A 115 -3.73 2.88 -7.53
C ALA A 115 -5.02 3.63 -7.93
N CYS A 116 -5.56 4.48 -7.05
CA CYS A 116 -6.71 5.33 -7.37
C CYS A 116 -6.44 6.21 -8.60
N ALA A 117 -5.29 6.88 -8.65
CA ALA A 117 -4.90 7.72 -9.78
C ALA A 117 -4.83 6.92 -11.09
N ALA A 118 -4.18 5.75 -11.07
CA ALA A 118 -4.06 4.87 -12.23
C ALA A 118 -5.42 4.31 -12.69
N CYS A 119 -6.34 4.02 -11.77
CA CYS A 119 -7.70 3.59 -12.09
C CYS A 119 -8.64 4.73 -12.52
N GLY A 120 -8.23 6.00 -12.38
CA GLY A 120 -9.08 7.16 -12.66
C GLY A 120 -10.17 7.36 -11.62
N VAL A 121 -9.95 6.90 -10.39
CA VAL A 121 -10.81 7.12 -9.22
C VAL A 121 -10.49 8.48 -8.64
N GLU A 122 -11.49 9.35 -8.46
CA GLU A 122 -11.34 10.60 -7.72
C GLU A 122 -11.25 10.32 -6.21
N GLY A 123 -10.63 11.22 -5.44
CA GLY A 123 -10.55 10.96 -4.01
C GLY A 123 -10.27 12.16 -3.13
N GLU A 124 -10.60 11.99 -1.83
CA GLU A 124 -10.22 12.92 -0.76
C GLU A 124 -9.51 12.16 0.35
N PHE A 125 -8.31 12.61 0.69
CA PHE A 125 -7.43 11.90 1.61
C PHE A 125 -6.98 12.80 2.76
N SER A 126 -6.90 12.22 3.95
CA SER A 126 -6.37 12.85 5.15
C SER A 126 -5.33 11.96 5.84
N GLY A 127 -4.78 12.42 6.98
CA GLY A 127 -3.79 11.65 7.72
C GLY A 127 -2.40 11.59 7.08
N LEU A 128 -2.09 12.50 6.15
CA LEU A 128 -0.84 12.50 5.37
C LEU A 128 0.31 13.31 5.98
N SER A 129 0.12 13.89 7.16
CA SER A 129 1.09 14.80 7.80
C SER A 129 2.46 14.16 8.12
N SER A 130 2.52 12.84 8.26
CA SER A 130 3.75 12.10 8.48
C SER A 130 4.54 11.79 7.20
N GLN A 131 3.94 11.92 6.02
CA GLN A 131 4.55 11.52 4.75
C GLN A 131 5.85 12.29 4.41
N PRO A 132 5.96 13.61 4.67
CA PRO A 132 7.20 14.34 4.45
C PRO A 132 8.36 13.94 5.37
N LEU A 133 8.05 13.24 6.47
CA LEU A 133 9.01 12.85 7.51
C LEU A 133 9.48 11.40 7.38
N LYS A 134 9.12 10.71 6.29
CA LYS A 134 9.51 9.33 6.01
C LYS A 134 10.93 9.26 5.41
N GLU A 135 11.31 8.15 4.79
CA GLU A 135 12.64 7.98 4.14
C GLU A 135 12.90 9.00 3.03
N SER A 136 11.84 9.43 2.36
CA SER A 136 11.81 10.58 1.45
C SER A 136 10.56 11.40 1.75
N ASP A 137 10.43 12.59 1.15
CA ASP A 137 9.16 13.31 1.13
C ASP A 137 8.20 12.56 0.18
N ARG A 138 7.38 11.68 0.77
CA ARG A 138 6.42 10.87 0.02
C ARG A 138 5.26 11.67 -0.54
N LEU A 139 4.91 12.84 0.04
CA LEU A 139 3.90 13.72 -0.56
C LEU A 139 4.38 14.24 -1.90
N VAL A 140 5.60 14.74 -1.96
CA VAL A 140 6.20 15.18 -3.23
C VAL A 140 6.26 14.02 -4.23
N ALA A 141 6.61 12.81 -3.80
CA ALA A 141 6.62 11.63 -4.67
C ALA A 141 5.21 11.31 -5.20
N ILE A 142 4.17 11.37 -4.35
CA ILE A 142 2.77 11.16 -4.77
C ILE A 142 2.37 12.22 -5.81
N GLU A 143 2.63 13.51 -5.54
CA GLU A 143 2.29 14.61 -6.44
C GLU A 143 2.92 14.44 -7.82
N GLU A 144 4.21 14.13 -7.88
CA GLU A 144 4.95 13.95 -9.13
C GLU A 144 4.44 12.74 -9.93
N ILE A 145 4.24 11.59 -9.24
CA ILE A 145 3.78 10.37 -9.91
C ILE A 145 2.34 10.53 -10.39
N VAL A 146 1.45 11.09 -9.57
CA VAL A 146 0.05 11.37 -9.94
C VAL A 146 -0.02 12.33 -11.12
N CYS A 147 0.81 13.38 -11.13
CA CYS A 147 0.92 14.30 -12.27
C CYS A 147 1.38 13.56 -13.53
N SER A 148 2.36 12.67 -13.43
CA SER A 148 2.86 11.85 -14.56
C SER A 148 1.79 10.88 -15.08
N LEU A 149 0.82 10.48 -14.25
CA LEU A 149 -0.35 9.68 -14.64
C LEU A 149 -1.48 10.52 -15.29
N GLY A 150 -1.30 11.84 -15.41
CA GLY A 150 -2.30 12.74 -15.99
C GLY A 150 -3.43 13.13 -15.04
N ALA A 151 -3.25 12.96 -13.72
CA ALA A 151 -4.17 13.37 -12.67
C ALA A 151 -3.59 14.53 -11.85
N GLY A 152 -4.40 15.15 -11.01
CA GLY A 152 -3.96 16.18 -10.06
C GLY A 152 -4.06 15.70 -8.63
N PHE A 153 -3.08 16.06 -7.81
CA PHE A 153 -3.12 15.83 -6.36
C PHE A 153 -2.79 17.13 -5.65
N VAL A 154 -3.79 17.73 -4.99
CA VAL A 154 -3.67 19.09 -4.45
C VAL A 154 -4.14 19.17 -3.01
N LYS A 155 -3.45 19.97 -2.21
CA LYS A 155 -3.86 20.26 -0.85
C LYS A 155 -5.09 21.17 -0.86
N THR A 156 -6.17 20.77 -0.19
CA THR A 156 -7.44 21.52 -0.14
C THR A 156 -7.71 22.17 1.21
N GLY A 157 -7.02 21.71 2.27
CA GLY A 157 -7.15 22.22 3.62
C GLY A 157 -6.01 21.75 4.52
N GLU A 158 -6.11 22.01 5.81
CA GLU A 158 -5.13 21.50 6.77
C GLU A 158 -5.23 19.97 6.85
N GLY A 159 -4.19 19.28 6.42
CA GLY A 159 -4.13 17.81 6.39
C GLY A 159 -5.05 17.13 5.39
N GLN A 160 -5.69 17.89 4.49
CA GLN A 160 -6.60 17.35 3.48
C GLN A 160 -6.07 17.52 2.07
N TRP A 161 -6.24 16.48 1.26
CA TRP A 161 -5.75 16.38 -0.11
C TRP A 161 -6.83 15.83 -1.02
N LYS A 162 -6.86 16.34 -2.26
CA LYS A 162 -7.81 15.91 -3.27
C LYS A 162 -7.06 15.35 -4.48
N LEU A 163 -7.48 14.15 -4.90
CA LEU A 163 -7.09 13.51 -6.14
C LEU A 163 -8.16 13.78 -7.20
N SER A 164 -7.77 14.42 -8.30
CA SER A 164 -8.66 14.58 -9.44
C SER A 164 -8.56 13.39 -10.39
N ARG A 165 -9.62 13.17 -11.14
CA ARG A 165 -9.65 12.13 -12.17
C ARG A 165 -8.63 12.44 -13.25
N ARG A 166 -7.86 11.42 -13.69
CA ARG A 166 -7.01 11.53 -14.88
C ARG A 166 -7.85 11.62 -16.17
N GLN A 167 -7.32 12.29 -17.18
CA GLN A 167 -7.95 12.35 -18.50
C GLN A 167 -7.63 11.09 -19.32
N GLU A 168 -6.35 10.77 -19.45
CA GLU A 168 -5.87 9.61 -20.19
C GLU A 168 -4.69 8.97 -19.45
N LEU A 169 -4.57 7.65 -19.50
CA LEU A 169 -3.43 6.94 -18.94
C LEU A 169 -2.27 7.00 -19.93
N PRO A 170 -1.06 7.45 -19.51
CA PRO A 170 0.09 7.51 -20.39
C PRO A 170 0.56 6.11 -20.80
N GLY A 171 1.25 6.00 -21.93
CA GLY A 171 1.85 4.73 -22.34
C GLY A 171 3.06 4.34 -21.48
N GLN A 172 3.79 5.33 -20.93
CA GLN A 172 4.96 5.14 -20.10
C GLN A 172 5.20 6.34 -19.19
N ILE A 173 5.74 6.06 -18.00
CA ILE A 173 6.22 7.10 -17.06
C ILE A 173 7.63 6.76 -16.57
N THR A 174 8.35 7.79 -16.11
CA THR A 174 9.63 7.64 -15.39
C THR A 174 9.47 8.16 -13.98
N VAL A 175 9.89 7.37 -13.00
CA VAL A 175 9.76 7.68 -11.58
C VAL A 175 11.13 7.65 -10.92
N ASN A 176 11.49 8.73 -10.21
CA ASN A 176 12.65 8.72 -9.33
C ASN A 176 12.28 8.06 -8.01
N GLY A 177 12.94 6.94 -7.70
CA GLY A 177 12.71 6.17 -6.46
C GLY A 177 13.16 6.88 -5.18
N ARG A 178 13.90 8.00 -5.27
CA ARG A 178 14.32 8.85 -4.14
C ARG A 178 15.04 8.11 -3.00
N GLY A 179 15.56 6.90 -3.26
CA GLY A 179 16.16 6.03 -2.24
C GLY A 179 15.13 5.45 -1.25
N ASP A 180 13.83 5.62 -1.52
CA ASP A 180 12.73 5.10 -0.72
C ASP A 180 12.12 3.84 -1.37
N HIS A 181 12.29 2.71 -0.69
CA HIS A 181 11.82 1.42 -1.18
C HIS A 181 10.30 1.39 -1.46
N ARG A 182 9.49 2.13 -0.69
CA ARG A 182 8.04 2.18 -0.91
C ARG A 182 7.68 2.97 -2.16
N VAL A 183 8.40 4.04 -2.45
CA VAL A 183 8.24 4.79 -3.71
C VAL A 183 8.54 3.88 -4.90
N VAL A 184 9.67 3.15 -4.83
CA VAL A 184 10.07 2.22 -5.89
C VAL A 184 9.03 1.12 -6.10
N MET A 185 8.61 0.44 -5.02
CA MET A 185 7.65 -0.66 -5.13
C MET A 185 6.28 -0.20 -5.61
N SER A 186 5.76 0.93 -5.07
CA SER A 186 4.49 1.47 -5.52
C SER A 186 4.51 1.90 -6.98
N ALA A 187 5.62 2.53 -7.42
CA ALA A 187 5.79 2.91 -8.83
C ALA A 187 5.86 1.68 -9.74
N ALA A 188 6.63 0.65 -9.37
CA ALA A 188 6.75 -0.57 -10.16
C ALA A 188 5.39 -1.25 -10.37
N MET A 189 4.54 -1.28 -9.33
CA MET A 189 3.20 -1.88 -9.41
C MET A 189 2.23 -1.13 -10.33
N LEU A 190 2.50 0.13 -10.71
CA LEU A 190 1.72 0.85 -11.71
C LEU A 190 1.73 0.15 -13.09
N SER A 191 2.71 -0.71 -13.34
CA SER A 191 2.74 -1.53 -14.55
C SER A 191 1.55 -2.49 -14.66
N ALA A 192 0.88 -2.83 -13.56
CA ALA A 192 -0.37 -3.60 -13.54
C ALA A 192 -1.53 -2.88 -14.25
N ALA A 193 -1.47 -1.54 -14.36
CA ALA A 193 -2.43 -0.75 -15.13
C ALA A 193 -2.16 -0.78 -16.65
N GLY A 194 -1.19 -1.54 -17.12
CA GLY A 194 -0.85 -1.68 -18.54
C GLY A 194 0.05 -0.59 -19.10
N ILE A 195 0.76 0.16 -18.25
CA ILE A 195 1.72 1.20 -18.66
C ILE A 195 3.17 0.73 -18.48
N GLY A 196 4.09 1.28 -19.27
CA GLY A 196 5.53 1.14 -19.04
C GLY A 196 5.95 1.99 -17.83
N VAL A 197 6.79 1.44 -16.95
CA VAL A 197 7.32 2.19 -15.80
C VAL A 197 8.83 2.05 -15.76
N ILE A 198 9.54 3.17 -15.88
CA ILE A 198 10.98 3.25 -15.64
C ILE A 198 11.19 3.74 -14.20
N VAL A 199 11.88 2.97 -13.39
CA VAL A 199 12.14 3.31 -11.99
C VAL A 199 13.62 3.53 -11.76
N GLU A 200 14.01 4.77 -11.48
CA GLU A 200 15.38 5.10 -11.07
C GLU A 200 15.62 4.75 -9.60
N ASN A 201 16.87 4.43 -9.26
CA ASN A 201 17.25 4.04 -7.88
C ASN A 201 16.50 2.80 -7.36
N TYR A 202 16.18 1.86 -8.26
CA TYR A 202 15.38 0.65 -8.01
C TYR A 202 15.95 -0.27 -6.93
N TYR A 203 17.26 -0.22 -6.67
CA TYR A 203 17.98 -1.04 -5.68
C TYR A 203 17.57 -0.80 -4.22
N SER A 204 16.90 0.34 -3.92
CA SER A 204 16.44 0.67 -2.55
C SER A 204 15.47 -0.36 -1.98
N VAL A 205 14.81 -1.14 -2.83
CA VAL A 205 13.88 -2.23 -2.44
C VAL A 205 14.58 -3.30 -1.61
N SER A 206 15.84 -3.61 -1.89
CA SER A 206 16.60 -4.66 -1.18
C SER A 206 16.68 -4.46 0.33
N LYS A 207 16.44 -3.22 0.80
CA LYS A 207 16.45 -2.83 2.20
C LYS A 207 15.30 -3.47 3.01
N SER A 208 14.13 -3.64 2.42
CA SER A 208 12.92 -4.12 3.11
C SER A 208 12.27 -5.33 2.44
N TYR A 209 12.46 -5.51 1.13
CA TYR A 209 11.85 -6.59 0.35
C TYR A 209 12.84 -7.14 -0.68
N PRO A 210 13.89 -7.87 -0.26
CA PRO A 210 14.95 -8.33 -1.18
C PRO A 210 14.46 -9.18 -2.36
N GLY A 211 13.38 -9.94 -2.16
CA GLY A 211 12.78 -10.81 -3.19
C GLY A 211 11.77 -10.13 -4.13
N PHE A 212 11.51 -8.83 -3.99
CA PHE A 212 10.44 -8.13 -4.70
C PHE A 212 10.50 -8.29 -6.22
N TRP A 213 11.63 -7.99 -6.85
CA TRP A 213 11.79 -8.06 -8.29
C TRP A 213 11.65 -9.49 -8.83
N GLU A 214 12.14 -10.47 -8.07
CA GLU A 214 11.98 -11.87 -8.45
C GLU A 214 10.52 -12.29 -8.39
N GLN A 215 9.80 -11.92 -7.33
CA GLN A 215 8.37 -12.20 -7.22
C GLN A 215 7.55 -11.50 -8.29
N MET A 216 7.89 -10.25 -8.67
CA MET A 216 7.25 -9.58 -9.80
C MET A 216 7.40 -10.40 -11.09
N ARG A 217 8.63 -10.89 -11.40
CA ARG A 217 8.86 -11.73 -12.59
C ARG A 217 8.05 -13.01 -12.55
N GLN A 218 8.00 -13.69 -11.40
CA GLN A 218 7.22 -14.91 -11.20
C GLN A 218 5.72 -14.67 -11.34
N SER A 219 5.23 -13.47 -11.00
CA SER A 219 3.84 -13.04 -11.16
C SER A 219 3.52 -12.53 -12.57
N GLY A 220 4.43 -12.66 -13.53
CA GLY A 220 4.20 -12.33 -14.94
C GLY A 220 4.53 -10.90 -15.36
N PHE A 221 5.03 -10.06 -14.44
CA PHE A 221 5.57 -8.75 -14.81
C PHE A 221 6.86 -8.91 -15.59
N ARG A 222 7.03 -8.10 -16.65
CA ARG A 222 8.23 -8.08 -17.48
C ARG A 222 9.04 -6.83 -17.17
N GLY A 223 10.33 -6.98 -16.93
CA GLY A 223 11.23 -5.87 -16.67
C GLY A 223 12.67 -6.25 -16.94
N GLU A 224 13.48 -5.26 -17.26
CA GLU A 224 14.91 -5.35 -17.50
C GLU A 224 15.64 -4.16 -16.89
N GLU A 225 16.92 -4.32 -16.60
CA GLU A 225 17.81 -3.20 -16.28
C GLU A 225 18.19 -2.47 -17.59
N LEU A 226 18.07 -1.13 -17.55
CA LEU A 226 18.44 -0.26 -18.66
C LEU A 226 19.85 0.30 -18.49
#